data_23693aa3f6cd9f33092115f09144113f
#
_entry.id   23693aa3f6cd9f33092115f09144113f
#
_cell.length_a   1.000
_cell.length_b   1.000
_cell.length_c   1.000
_cell.angle_alpha   90.00
_cell.angle_beta   90.00
_cell.angle_gamma   90.00
#
_symmetry.space_group_name_H-M   'P 1'
#
loop_
_entity.id
_entity.type
_entity.pdbx_description
1 polymer ?
#
loop_
_entity_poly.entity_id
_entity_poly.type
_entity_poly.pdbx_seq_one_letter_code
_entity_poly.pdbx_strand_id
1 'polypeptide(L)'
;DMKDVRDLKSNEIKWFSHWDINPTEAEDKEIGADLALFKTKYNGKINWVQTTWETKFDDLAALVMSNDSPDFIGADDMDVFPKGAIKSMIEPIDDYIDLSKPLWTDIKGATDQFMLGDKHYVSVIRTDPAYVFVYNKQTMEDNGYDDPAELFKEGKWNWDTFTEMCLDFTDAESDKYALDGWYYEKALQQSSGVPLIGITDGKLVNNISDPMIAKAQNMMYELQKNNVVYPKHENNWKLRGDAEGSGMATGLTLFYPIGLWALENAPSTTVNYGDVSKGEVMFVPVPCSADSDKQYIPSRVHGFSIVKNAQNPEGVAAFLECCRYAELDEAAHQITLDQYKDDYGWSDEMLEMRDTIYDLSAQNPVFDFEQGVSADLNSICDTAIRGTMNPQESKSWSQVVQENEKAINYLIDEAMASMNEAK
;
A
#
# COMPACT_ATOMS: atom_id res chain seq x y z
N ASP A 1 11.67 26.11 -1.40
CA ASP A 1 11.11 27.41 -0.95
C ASP A 1 9.68 27.58 -1.45
N MET A 2 8.71 27.41 -0.54
CA MET A 2 7.28 27.64 -0.81
C MET A 2 7.08 29.14 -1.11
N LYS A 3 6.88 29.48 -2.40
CA LYS A 3 6.75 30.87 -2.86
C LYS A 3 5.31 31.37 -2.87
N ASP A 4 4.35 30.47 -3.12
CA ASP A 4 2.93 30.79 -3.21
C ASP A 4 2.25 30.46 -1.87
N VAL A 5 2.08 31.44 -1.02
CA VAL A 5 1.35 31.31 0.26
C VAL A 5 -0.08 31.77 0.05
N ARG A 6 -1.06 30.93 0.42
CA ARG A 6 -2.50 31.26 0.37
C ARG A 6 -2.86 32.32 1.40
N ASP A 7 -3.81 33.16 1.09
CA ASP A 7 -4.42 34.07 2.06
C ASP A 7 -5.56 33.33 2.78
N LEU A 8 -5.33 32.92 4.03
CA LEU A 8 -6.26 32.13 4.81
C LEU A 8 -7.11 33.00 5.76
N LYS A 9 -8.42 32.80 5.75
CA LYS A 9 -9.33 33.41 6.73
C LYS A 9 -9.19 32.81 8.13
N SER A 10 -8.81 31.55 8.22
CA SER A 10 -8.53 30.82 9.44
C SER A 10 -7.31 29.93 9.23
N ASN A 11 -6.46 29.84 10.24
CA ASN A 11 -5.28 29.00 10.27
C ASN A 11 -5.46 27.70 11.10
N GLU A 12 -6.68 27.44 11.58
CA GLU A 12 -7.01 26.24 12.34
C GLU A 12 -7.79 25.28 11.45
N ILE A 13 -7.37 24.00 11.44
CA ILE A 13 -8.05 22.90 10.73
C ILE A 13 -8.28 21.73 11.69
N LYS A 14 -9.33 20.93 11.42
CA LYS A 14 -9.77 19.82 12.27
C LYS A 14 -9.45 18.47 11.63
N TRP A 15 -8.54 17.73 12.27
CA TRP A 15 -8.15 16.37 11.89
C TRP A 15 -9.05 15.32 12.50
N PHE A 16 -9.74 14.53 11.67
CA PHE A 16 -10.61 13.47 12.12
C PHE A 16 -9.91 12.12 12.01
N SER A 17 -9.59 11.50 13.14
CA SER A 17 -8.88 10.22 13.17
C SER A 17 -8.97 9.55 14.54
N HIS A 18 -8.60 8.27 14.61
CA HIS A 18 -8.40 7.52 15.83
C HIS A 18 -7.03 7.79 16.50
N TRP A 19 -6.19 8.60 15.88
CA TRP A 19 -4.87 9.02 16.40
C TRP A 19 -4.64 10.52 16.17
N ASP A 20 -3.81 11.13 17.02
CA ASP A 20 -3.47 12.54 16.90
C ASP A 20 -2.31 12.72 15.92
N ILE A 21 -2.48 13.57 14.90
CA ILE A 21 -1.41 13.91 13.93
C ILE A 21 -0.31 14.77 14.56
N ASN A 22 -0.60 15.45 15.66
CA ASN A 22 0.40 16.25 16.34
C ASN A 22 1.32 15.36 17.19
N PRO A 23 2.66 15.60 17.18
CA PRO A 23 3.58 14.87 18.04
C PRO A 23 3.27 15.18 19.52
N THR A 24 3.36 14.16 20.37
CA THR A 24 3.24 14.33 21.81
C THR A 24 4.59 14.63 22.44
N GLU A 25 4.62 15.48 23.47
CA GLU A 25 5.86 15.77 24.24
C GLU A 25 6.47 14.49 24.86
N ALA A 26 5.64 13.47 25.14
CA ALA A 26 6.07 12.21 25.73
C ALA A 26 6.83 11.30 24.76
N GLU A 27 6.72 11.53 23.45
CA GLU A 27 7.36 10.68 22.44
C GLU A 27 8.76 11.16 22.02
N ASP A 28 9.20 12.33 22.52
CA ASP A 28 10.49 12.98 22.17
C ASP A 28 10.73 13.02 20.64
N LYS A 29 9.63 13.09 19.87
CA LYS A 29 9.66 13.09 18.42
C LYS A 29 9.76 14.52 17.91
N GLU A 30 10.66 14.71 16.97
CA GLU A 30 10.74 15.96 16.23
C GLU A 30 9.46 16.16 15.40
N ILE A 31 9.05 17.41 15.25
CA ILE A 31 7.91 17.76 14.40
C ILE A 31 8.25 17.47 12.93
N GLY A 32 7.39 16.77 12.21
CA GLY A 32 7.56 16.49 10.79
C GLY A 32 7.69 17.78 9.95
N ALA A 33 8.39 17.70 8.83
CA ALA A 33 8.63 18.84 7.95
C ALA A 33 7.34 19.49 7.42
N ASP A 34 6.32 18.71 7.17
CA ASP A 34 4.97 19.12 6.75
C ASP A 34 4.27 20.00 7.81
N LEU A 35 4.23 19.52 9.05
CA LEU A 35 3.68 20.26 10.20
C LEU A 35 4.50 21.51 10.51
N ALA A 36 5.83 21.41 10.41
CA ALA A 36 6.72 22.54 10.62
C ALA A 36 6.50 23.64 9.56
N LEU A 37 6.29 23.27 8.30
CA LEU A 37 5.96 24.21 7.23
C LEU A 37 4.60 24.86 7.47
N PHE A 38 3.57 24.10 7.79
CA PHE A 38 2.24 24.65 8.05
C PHE A 38 2.24 25.63 9.21
N LYS A 39 2.93 25.27 10.32
CA LYS A 39 3.11 26.15 11.47
C LYS A 39 3.88 27.43 11.11
N THR A 40 4.98 27.29 10.35
CA THR A 40 5.87 28.41 10.04
C THR A 40 5.27 29.37 9.02
N LYS A 41 4.64 28.85 7.95
CA LYS A 41 4.13 29.65 6.85
C LYS A 41 2.76 30.27 7.15
N TYR A 42 1.92 29.57 7.90
CA TYR A 42 0.53 29.96 8.13
C TYR A 42 0.19 30.21 9.60
N ASN A 43 1.14 30.03 10.53
CA ASN A 43 0.84 29.92 11.96
C ASN A 43 -0.24 28.85 12.20
N GLY A 44 -0.21 27.79 11.40
CA GLY A 44 -1.24 26.77 11.30
C GLY A 44 -1.34 25.91 12.54
N LYS A 45 -2.56 25.51 12.86
CA LYS A 45 -2.89 24.59 13.95
C LYS A 45 -3.78 23.49 13.44
N ILE A 46 -3.52 22.26 13.91
CA ILE A 46 -4.36 21.11 13.64
C ILE A 46 -4.99 20.66 14.95
N ASN A 47 -6.32 20.72 15.02
CA ASN A 47 -7.10 20.30 16.17
C ASN A 47 -7.60 18.87 15.93
N TRP A 48 -7.27 17.94 16.82
CA TRP A 48 -7.69 16.57 16.71
C TRP A 48 -9.16 16.37 17.12
N VAL A 49 -9.95 15.80 16.22
CA VAL A 49 -11.31 15.33 16.46
C VAL A 49 -11.25 13.80 16.55
N GLN A 50 -11.31 13.30 17.78
CA GLN A 50 -11.10 11.89 18.08
C GLN A 50 -12.30 11.02 17.71
N THR A 51 -12.00 9.86 17.11
CA THR A 51 -12.93 8.75 16.88
C THR A 51 -12.26 7.42 17.25
N THR A 52 -12.87 6.27 16.91
CA THR A 52 -12.26 4.96 16.98
C THR A 52 -12.13 4.34 15.59
N TRP A 53 -11.29 3.35 15.45
CA TRP A 53 -11.15 2.62 14.20
C TRP A 53 -12.48 2.00 13.74
N GLU A 54 -13.22 1.43 14.67
CA GLU A 54 -14.46 0.69 14.42
C GLU A 54 -15.63 1.61 14.06
N THR A 55 -15.67 2.82 14.62
CA THR A 55 -16.85 3.72 14.51
C THR A 55 -16.62 4.92 13.58
N LYS A 56 -15.40 5.10 13.05
CA LYS A 56 -15.01 6.34 12.35
C LYS A 56 -15.97 6.77 11.23
N PHE A 57 -16.54 5.85 10.47
CA PHE A 57 -17.45 6.21 9.37
C PHE A 57 -18.86 6.55 9.87
N ASP A 58 -19.34 5.90 10.92
CA ASP A 58 -20.62 6.24 11.54
C ASP A 58 -20.54 7.59 12.24
N ASP A 59 -19.44 7.84 12.95
CA ASP A 59 -19.17 9.12 13.61
C ASP A 59 -19.03 10.25 12.58
N LEU A 60 -18.30 10.01 11.48
CA LEU A 60 -18.14 10.98 10.41
C LEU A 60 -19.48 11.32 9.76
N ALA A 61 -20.30 10.33 9.44
CA ALA A 61 -21.62 10.53 8.88
C ALA A 61 -22.52 11.37 9.82
N ALA A 62 -22.49 11.09 11.13
CA ALA A 62 -23.24 11.83 12.14
C ALA A 62 -22.79 13.31 12.22
N LEU A 63 -21.46 13.56 12.18
CA LEU A 63 -20.91 14.92 12.20
C LEU A 63 -21.27 15.71 10.93
N VAL A 64 -21.20 15.08 9.77
CA VAL A 64 -21.62 15.71 8.50
C VAL A 64 -23.11 16.04 8.51
N MET A 65 -23.96 15.13 8.98
CA MET A 65 -25.41 15.33 9.05
C MET A 65 -25.81 16.41 10.06
N SER A 66 -25.08 16.55 11.16
CA SER A 66 -25.32 17.59 12.16
C SER A 66 -24.73 18.96 11.82
N ASN A 67 -24.07 19.07 10.66
CA ASN A 67 -23.36 20.27 10.20
C ASN A 67 -22.22 20.71 11.14
N ASP A 68 -21.59 19.74 11.81
CA ASP A 68 -20.41 19.91 12.66
C ASP A 68 -19.20 19.11 12.10
N SER A 69 -19.02 19.19 10.79
CA SER A 69 -17.98 18.46 10.06
C SER A 69 -16.59 18.82 10.56
N PRO A 70 -15.71 17.83 10.76
CA PRO A 70 -14.27 18.07 10.77
C PRO A 70 -13.80 18.50 9.37
N ASP A 71 -12.53 18.88 9.22
CA ASP A 71 -12.07 19.43 7.95
C ASP A 71 -11.47 18.35 7.03
N PHE A 72 -10.74 17.37 7.57
CA PHE A 72 -10.08 16.36 6.76
C PHE A 72 -9.89 15.02 7.47
N ILE A 73 -9.76 13.96 6.67
CA ILE A 73 -9.56 12.57 7.07
C ILE A 73 -8.45 11.94 6.22
N GLY A 74 -7.69 10.99 6.79
CA GLY A 74 -6.65 10.26 6.07
C GLY A 74 -7.21 9.22 5.10
N ALA A 75 -6.48 8.98 4.03
CA ALA A 75 -6.79 7.97 3.01
C ALA A 75 -5.82 6.77 3.01
N ASP A 76 -4.86 6.74 3.91
CA ASP A 76 -3.75 5.76 3.96
C ASP A 76 -4.24 4.32 4.15
N ASP A 77 -5.36 4.13 4.83
CA ASP A 77 -5.96 2.81 5.05
C ASP A 77 -6.72 2.27 3.84
N MET A 78 -6.80 3.04 2.74
CA MET A 78 -7.54 2.68 1.52
C MET A 78 -9.04 2.38 1.77
N ASP A 79 -9.64 2.96 2.80
CA ASP A 79 -11.01 2.67 3.24
C ASP A 79 -11.97 3.86 3.16
N VAL A 80 -11.48 5.09 2.94
CA VAL A 80 -12.32 6.28 2.80
C VAL A 80 -12.85 6.48 1.38
N PHE A 81 -12.11 6.06 0.38
CA PHE A 81 -12.47 6.20 -1.03
C PHE A 81 -12.63 4.80 -1.68
N PRO A 82 -13.65 4.55 -2.49
CA PRO A 82 -14.63 5.51 -3.01
C PRO A 82 -15.89 5.71 -2.15
N LYS A 83 -16.13 4.93 -1.08
CA LYS A 83 -17.40 5.01 -0.33
C LYS A 83 -17.67 6.38 0.28
N GLY A 84 -16.64 7.09 0.71
CA GLY A 84 -16.80 8.46 1.24
C GLY A 84 -17.35 9.41 0.19
N ALA A 85 -16.92 9.30 -1.06
CA ALA A 85 -17.47 10.05 -2.19
C ALA A 85 -18.91 9.60 -2.53
N ILE A 86 -19.12 8.27 -2.61
CA ILE A 86 -20.42 7.68 -2.92
C ILE A 86 -21.50 8.12 -1.89
N LYS A 87 -21.14 8.08 -0.61
CA LYS A 87 -22.05 8.44 0.51
C LYS A 87 -22.02 9.92 0.89
N SER A 88 -21.39 10.78 0.08
CA SER A 88 -21.28 12.22 0.32
C SER A 88 -20.70 12.58 1.71
N MET A 89 -19.73 11.82 2.18
CA MET A 89 -18.96 12.10 3.41
C MET A 89 -17.69 12.92 3.16
N ILE A 90 -17.18 12.87 1.93
CA ILE A 90 -16.04 13.67 1.46
C ILE A 90 -16.43 14.43 0.20
N GLU A 91 -15.70 15.48 -0.11
CA GLU A 91 -15.98 16.33 -1.27
C GLU A 91 -14.76 16.43 -2.20
N PRO A 92 -14.97 16.85 -3.47
CA PRO A 92 -13.89 16.99 -4.44
C PRO A 92 -12.80 17.94 -3.96
N ILE A 93 -11.55 17.54 -4.16
CA ILE A 93 -10.38 18.39 -3.88
C ILE A 93 -10.14 19.42 -4.99
N ASP A 94 -10.68 19.18 -6.18
CA ASP A 94 -10.50 20.05 -7.37
C ASP A 94 -10.94 21.50 -7.14
N ASP A 95 -11.90 21.72 -6.25
CA ASP A 95 -12.40 23.05 -5.95
C ASP A 95 -11.43 23.88 -5.08
N TYR A 96 -10.44 23.23 -4.45
CA TYR A 96 -9.50 23.84 -3.50
C TYR A 96 -8.03 23.71 -3.93
N ILE A 97 -7.69 22.69 -4.73
CA ILE A 97 -6.33 22.38 -5.15
C ILE A 97 -6.25 22.38 -6.66
N ASP A 98 -5.36 23.20 -7.21
CA ASP A 98 -5.04 23.18 -8.62
C ASP A 98 -3.99 22.09 -8.92
N LEU A 99 -4.48 20.90 -9.29
CA LEU A 99 -3.67 19.73 -9.61
C LEU A 99 -2.82 19.89 -10.90
N SER A 100 -3.02 20.97 -11.66
CA SER A 100 -2.21 21.28 -12.85
C SER A 100 -0.87 21.93 -12.50
N LYS A 101 -0.70 22.39 -11.26
CA LYS A 101 0.54 23.02 -10.80
C LYS A 101 1.71 22.02 -10.78
N PRO A 102 2.96 22.48 -11.00
CA PRO A 102 4.17 21.65 -10.95
C PRO A 102 4.31 20.82 -9.67
N LEU A 103 3.81 21.33 -8.53
CA LEU A 103 3.81 20.67 -7.23
C LEU A 103 3.16 19.27 -7.24
N TRP A 104 2.24 19.00 -8.18
CA TRP A 104 1.45 17.78 -8.27
C TRP A 104 1.78 16.91 -9.49
N THR A 105 2.76 17.30 -10.32
CA THR A 105 3.00 16.68 -11.63
C THR A 105 3.51 15.24 -11.49
N ASP A 106 4.44 15.00 -10.58
CA ASP A 106 5.06 13.69 -10.34
C ASP A 106 4.08 12.64 -9.81
N ILE A 107 3.06 13.08 -9.07
CA ILE A 107 2.04 12.22 -8.44
C ILE A 107 0.71 12.18 -9.20
N LYS A 108 0.63 12.87 -10.34
CA LYS A 108 -0.62 12.99 -11.10
C LYS A 108 -1.22 11.64 -11.49
N GLY A 109 -0.41 10.69 -11.96
CA GLY A 109 -0.89 9.37 -12.36
C GLY A 109 -1.53 8.59 -11.23
N ALA A 110 -1.03 8.74 -10.00
CA ALA A 110 -1.65 8.16 -8.81
C ALA A 110 -2.93 8.91 -8.42
N THR A 111 -2.88 10.25 -8.42
CA THR A 111 -4.04 11.08 -8.06
C THR A 111 -5.23 10.84 -8.99
N ASP A 112 -5.00 10.66 -10.29
CA ASP A 112 -6.04 10.38 -11.28
C ASP A 112 -6.75 9.03 -11.03
N GLN A 113 -6.15 8.09 -10.27
CA GLN A 113 -6.82 6.85 -9.89
C GLN A 113 -7.83 7.03 -8.76
N PHE A 114 -7.79 8.15 -8.04
CA PHE A 114 -8.76 8.49 -6.98
C PHE A 114 -9.87 9.41 -7.49
N MET A 115 -10.31 9.17 -8.72
CA MET A 115 -11.45 9.86 -9.32
C MET A 115 -12.73 9.03 -9.23
N LEU A 116 -13.83 9.72 -8.98
CA LEU A 116 -15.17 9.17 -9.17
C LEU A 116 -15.99 10.16 -10.02
N GLY A 117 -16.51 9.69 -11.15
CA GLY A 117 -16.97 10.58 -12.20
C GLY A 117 -15.79 11.37 -12.79
N ASP A 118 -15.89 12.68 -12.79
CA ASP A 118 -14.89 13.63 -13.31
C ASP A 118 -14.14 14.39 -12.20
N LYS A 119 -14.23 13.92 -10.94
CA LYS A 119 -13.69 14.61 -9.76
C LYS A 119 -12.72 13.75 -8.98
N HIS A 120 -11.66 14.38 -8.45
CA HIS A 120 -10.73 13.78 -7.54
C HIS A 120 -11.19 13.93 -6.09
N TYR A 121 -11.00 12.90 -5.28
CA TYR A 121 -11.46 12.88 -3.87
C TYR A 121 -10.35 12.63 -2.85
N VAL A 122 -9.15 12.31 -3.31
CA VAL A 122 -7.97 12.13 -2.45
C VAL A 122 -6.84 13.00 -2.98
N SER A 123 -6.31 13.85 -2.11
CA SER A 123 -5.04 14.53 -2.36
C SER A 123 -3.90 13.57 -2.02
N VAL A 124 -3.29 13.02 -3.04
CA VAL A 124 -2.17 12.11 -2.88
C VAL A 124 -0.91 12.91 -2.59
N ILE A 125 -0.27 12.64 -1.45
CA ILE A 125 1.00 13.24 -1.06
C ILE A 125 2.15 12.42 -1.65
N ARG A 126 2.09 11.09 -1.48
CA ARG A 126 3.00 10.13 -2.12
C ARG A 126 2.31 8.77 -2.25
N THR A 127 2.94 7.90 -3.00
CA THR A 127 2.59 6.47 -3.03
C THR A 127 3.61 5.69 -2.20
N ASP A 128 3.13 4.71 -1.45
CA ASP A 128 3.97 3.82 -0.66
C ASP A 128 3.89 2.39 -1.23
N PRO A 129 5.00 1.68 -1.41
CA PRO A 129 4.97 0.26 -1.77
C PRO A 129 4.30 -0.52 -0.64
N ALA A 130 3.24 -1.27 -0.97
CA ALA A 130 2.52 -2.08 0.00
C ALA A 130 3.33 -3.31 0.40
N TYR A 131 4.02 -3.91 -0.56
CA TYR A 131 4.80 -5.12 -0.39
C TYR A 131 6.09 -5.06 -1.18
N VAL A 132 7.13 -5.65 -0.60
CA VAL A 132 8.39 -6.01 -1.26
C VAL A 132 8.66 -7.50 -1.00
N PHE A 133 9.55 -8.11 -1.75
CA PHE A 133 10.02 -9.46 -1.47
C PHE A 133 11.35 -9.37 -0.73
N VAL A 134 11.30 -9.65 0.59
CA VAL A 134 12.49 -9.75 1.43
C VAL A 134 13.16 -11.10 1.17
N TYR A 135 14.48 -11.11 1.12
CA TYR A 135 15.30 -12.33 1.01
C TYR A 135 16.60 -12.20 1.81
N ASN A 136 17.20 -13.34 2.11
CA ASN A 136 18.49 -13.42 2.78
C ASN A 136 19.58 -13.71 1.74
N LYS A 137 20.58 -12.83 1.60
CA LYS A 137 21.66 -12.94 0.60
C LYS A 137 22.51 -14.19 0.81
N GLN A 138 22.79 -14.58 2.07
CA GLN A 138 23.54 -15.80 2.38
C GLN A 138 22.78 -17.03 1.92
N THR A 139 21.45 -17.05 2.09
CA THR A 139 20.61 -18.16 1.61
C THR A 139 20.66 -18.27 0.08
N MET A 140 20.69 -17.16 -0.66
CA MET A 140 20.86 -17.18 -2.12
C MET A 140 22.22 -17.80 -2.50
N GLU A 141 23.29 -17.34 -1.87
CA GLU A 141 24.65 -17.83 -2.12
C GLU A 141 24.80 -19.32 -1.79
N ASP A 142 24.30 -19.76 -0.62
CA ASP A 142 24.37 -21.15 -0.16
C ASP A 142 23.62 -22.11 -1.08
N ASN A 143 22.61 -21.66 -1.80
CA ASN A 143 21.87 -22.48 -2.78
C ASN A 143 22.30 -22.22 -4.23
N GLY A 144 23.26 -21.33 -4.46
CA GLY A 144 23.85 -21.09 -5.80
C GLY A 144 22.93 -20.25 -6.70
N TYR A 145 22.03 -19.42 -6.13
CA TYR A 145 21.17 -18.52 -6.90
C TYR A 145 21.83 -17.18 -7.14
N ASP A 146 21.51 -16.59 -8.28
CA ASP A 146 21.84 -15.20 -8.56
C ASP A 146 21.09 -14.28 -7.59
N ASP A 147 21.70 -13.15 -7.22
CA ASP A 147 21.10 -12.16 -6.33
C ASP A 147 19.86 -11.51 -7.00
N PRO A 148 18.68 -11.60 -6.41
CA PRO A 148 17.46 -10.98 -6.96
C PRO A 148 17.58 -9.48 -7.23
N ALA A 149 18.37 -8.73 -6.45
CA ALA A 149 18.60 -7.30 -6.68
C ALA A 149 19.42 -7.06 -7.97
N GLU A 150 20.41 -7.90 -8.24
CA GLU A 150 21.17 -7.83 -9.48
C GLU A 150 20.32 -8.28 -10.68
N LEU A 151 19.51 -9.33 -10.52
CA LEU A 151 18.56 -9.76 -11.55
C LEU A 151 17.55 -8.66 -11.87
N PHE A 152 17.11 -7.91 -10.86
CA PHE A 152 16.22 -6.77 -11.06
C PHE A 152 16.90 -5.66 -11.88
N LYS A 153 18.14 -5.27 -11.55
CA LYS A 153 18.94 -4.29 -12.29
C LYS A 153 19.18 -4.72 -13.74
N GLU A 154 19.32 -6.02 -13.99
CA GLU A 154 19.50 -6.59 -15.33
C GLU A 154 18.17 -6.78 -16.12
N GLY A 155 17.00 -6.47 -15.51
CA GLY A 155 15.69 -6.70 -16.11
C GLY A 155 15.29 -8.17 -16.22
N LYS A 156 15.89 -9.04 -15.39
CA LYS A 156 15.65 -10.49 -15.38
C LYS A 156 14.83 -10.96 -14.18
N TRP A 157 14.51 -10.07 -13.24
CA TRP A 157 13.65 -10.37 -12.10
C TRP A 157 12.19 -10.29 -12.51
N ASN A 158 11.58 -11.46 -12.78
CA ASN A 158 10.20 -11.59 -13.24
C ASN A 158 9.55 -12.86 -12.70
N TRP A 159 8.28 -13.12 -13.04
CA TRP A 159 7.54 -14.30 -12.58
C TRP A 159 8.23 -15.62 -12.95
N ASP A 160 8.85 -15.72 -14.12
CA ASP A 160 9.47 -16.96 -14.58
C ASP A 160 10.71 -17.28 -13.72
N THR A 161 11.61 -16.32 -13.54
CA THR A 161 12.80 -16.48 -12.69
C THR A 161 12.43 -16.73 -11.23
N PHE A 162 11.44 -15.98 -10.71
CA PHE A 162 10.93 -16.19 -9.36
C PHE A 162 10.36 -17.59 -9.16
N THR A 163 9.52 -18.05 -10.10
CA THR A 163 8.89 -19.37 -10.04
C THR A 163 9.95 -20.48 -10.11
N GLU A 164 10.92 -20.36 -11.00
CA GLU A 164 12.03 -21.32 -11.13
C GLU A 164 12.80 -21.45 -9.81
N MET A 165 13.21 -20.34 -9.20
CA MET A 165 13.86 -20.32 -7.89
C MET A 165 13.02 -20.97 -6.80
N CYS A 166 11.72 -20.67 -6.76
CA CYS A 166 10.81 -21.21 -5.75
C CYS A 166 10.66 -22.74 -5.88
N LEU A 167 10.52 -23.24 -7.10
CA LEU A 167 10.38 -24.67 -7.35
C LEU A 167 11.67 -25.45 -7.05
N ASP A 168 12.82 -24.88 -7.41
CA ASP A 168 14.12 -25.50 -7.16
C ASP A 168 14.48 -25.53 -5.66
N PHE A 169 14.16 -24.46 -4.93
CA PHE A 169 14.46 -24.36 -3.49
C PHE A 169 13.59 -25.26 -2.62
N THR A 170 12.34 -25.52 -3.03
CA THR A 170 11.34 -26.18 -2.19
C THR A 170 11.65 -27.66 -2.03
N ASP A 171 11.90 -28.08 -0.79
CA ASP A 171 12.15 -29.46 -0.39
C ASP A 171 11.53 -29.73 0.99
N ALA A 172 10.33 -30.31 1.00
CA ALA A 172 9.59 -30.60 2.22
C ALA A 172 10.30 -31.62 3.13
N GLU A 173 11.12 -32.51 2.58
CA GLU A 173 11.89 -33.47 3.38
C GLU A 173 13.00 -32.77 4.18
N SER A 174 13.54 -31.68 3.66
CA SER A 174 14.53 -30.82 4.31
C SER A 174 13.88 -29.63 5.03
N ASP A 175 12.55 -29.59 5.14
CA ASP A 175 11.77 -28.50 5.74
C ASP A 175 12.00 -27.13 5.07
N LYS A 176 12.32 -27.12 3.77
CA LYS A 176 12.50 -25.91 2.97
C LYS A 176 11.24 -25.58 2.18
N TYR A 177 10.75 -24.35 2.35
CA TYR A 177 9.63 -23.80 1.61
C TYR A 177 9.98 -22.42 1.07
N ALA A 178 9.82 -22.19 -0.22
CA ALA A 178 10.29 -20.96 -0.82
C ALA A 178 9.51 -19.73 -0.37
N LEU A 179 8.24 -19.87 0.01
CA LEU A 179 7.37 -18.78 0.49
C LEU A 179 6.84 -19.04 1.88
N ASP A 180 6.76 -17.97 2.69
CA ASP A 180 6.00 -17.89 3.92
C ASP A 180 5.38 -16.49 4.07
N GLY A 181 4.64 -16.24 5.14
CA GLY A 181 4.00 -14.96 5.41
C GLY A 181 2.50 -14.94 5.14
N TRP A 182 1.93 -13.73 5.15
CA TRP A 182 0.48 -13.50 5.03
C TRP A 182 0.07 -12.73 3.77
N TYR A 183 1.03 -12.23 2.98
CA TYR A 183 0.76 -11.23 1.94
C TYR A 183 1.10 -11.68 0.52
N TYR A 184 1.61 -12.92 0.33
CA TYR A 184 2.10 -13.38 -0.96
C TYR A 184 1.01 -13.45 -2.03
N GLU A 185 -0.22 -13.85 -1.68
CA GLU A 185 -1.31 -13.93 -2.65
C GLU A 185 -1.67 -12.56 -3.21
N LYS A 186 -1.84 -11.58 -2.32
CA LYS A 186 -2.21 -10.22 -2.71
C LYS A 186 -1.06 -9.52 -3.45
N ALA A 187 0.17 -9.69 -2.98
CA ALA A 187 1.35 -9.12 -3.61
C ALA A 187 1.53 -9.63 -5.05
N LEU A 188 1.47 -10.96 -5.25
CA LEU A 188 1.64 -11.58 -6.56
C LEU A 188 0.48 -11.23 -7.51
N GLN A 189 -0.76 -11.22 -7.03
CA GLN A 189 -1.89 -10.84 -7.88
C GLN A 189 -1.79 -9.38 -8.33
N GLN A 190 -1.46 -8.45 -7.43
CA GLN A 190 -1.31 -7.03 -7.78
C GLN A 190 -0.12 -6.76 -8.70
N SER A 191 0.91 -7.61 -8.67
CA SER A 191 2.04 -7.50 -9.61
C SER A 191 1.68 -7.77 -11.07
N SER A 192 0.46 -8.24 -11.34
CA SER A 192 -0.12 -8.31 -12.68
C SER A 192 -0.27 -6.93 -13.33
N GLY A 193 -0.24 -5.85 -12.54
CA GLY A 193 -0.50 -4.49 -12.98
C GLY A 193 -2.00 -4.13 -13.03
N VAL A 194 -2.87 -5.08 -12.70
CA VAL A 194 -4.33 -4.90 -12.75
C VAL A 194 -4.91 -5.13 -11.35
N PRO A 195 -5.56 -4.11 -10.74
CA PRO A 195 -6.26 -4.28 -9.48
C PRO A 195 -7.52 -5.15 -9.68
N LEU A 196 -7.85 -5.98 -8.68
CA LEU A 196 -9.06 -6.80 -8.76
C LEU A 196 -10.31 -5.91 -8.84
N ILE A 197 -10.38 -4.90 -7.99
CA ILE A 197 -11.37 -3.83 -8.05
C ILE A 197 -10.64 -2.54 -8.38
N GLY A 198 -10.84 -2.06 -9.60
CA GLY A 198 -10.22 -0.84 -10.10
C GLY A 198 -11.20 0.29 -10.32
N ILE A 199 -10.67 1.41 -10.79
CA ILE A 199 -11.45 2.54 -11.29
C ILE A 199 -10.96 2.86 -12.70
N THR A 200 -11.89 2.87 -13.65
CA THR A 200 -11.64 3.25 -15.04
C THR A 200 -12.69 4.28 -15.46
N ASP A 201 -12.23 5.40 -16.01
CA ASP A 201 -13.11 6.51 -16.42
C ASP A 201 -14.07 6.97 -15.31
N GLY A 202 -13.55 7.03 -14.07
CA GLY A 202 -14.30 7.46 -12.90
C GLY A 202 -15.40 6.48 -12.44
N LYS A 203 -15.30 5.20 -12.83
CA LYS A 203 -16.25 4.15 -12.45
C LYS A 203 -15.53 2.95 -11.89
N LEU A 204 -16.14 2.33 -10.87
CA LEU A 204 -15.69 1.05 -10.35
C LEU A 204 -15.82 -0.04 -11.40
N VAL A 205 -14.78 -0.86 -11.50
CA VAL A 205 -14.72 -2.01 -12.41
C VAL A 205 -14.29 -3.26 -11.67
N ASN A 206 -14.93 -4.38 -12.03
CA ASN A 206 -14.54 -5.71 -11.60
C ASN A 206 -13.60 -6.32 -12.64
N ASN A 207 -12.34 -6.51 -12.30
CA ASN A 207 -11.32 -7.05 -13.19
C ASN A 207 -11.04 -8.54 -12.96
N ILE A 208 -11.91 -9.25 -12.23
CA ILE A 208 -11.68 -10.67 -11.87
C ILE A 208 -11.44 -11.57 -13.10
N SER A 209 -11.99 -11.20 -14.24
CA SER A 209 -11.84 -11.91 -15.52
C SER A 209 -10.73 -11.36 -16.41
N ASP A 210 -9.90 -10.44 -15.91
CA ASP A 210 -8.78 -9.88 -16.67
C ASP A 210 -7.72 -10.96 -16.96
N PRO A 211 -7.20 -11.05 -18.21
CA PRO A 211 -6.21 -12.06 -18.58
C PRO A 211 -4.90 -11.99 -17.80
N MET A 212 -4.46 -10.79 -17.37
CA MET A 212 -3.23 -10.65 -16.59
C MET A 212 -3.41 -11.12 -15.15
N ILE A 213 -4.57 -10.88 -14.55
CA ILE A 213 -4.94 -11.46 -13.26
C ILE A 213 -4.98 -12.99 -13.38
N ALA A 214 -5.61 -13.52 -14.43
CA ALA A 214 -5.66 -14.96 -14.67
C ALA A 214 -4.24 -15.56 -14.82
N LYS A 215 -3.32 -14.86 -15.49
CA LYS A 215 -1.93 -15.30 -15.63
C LYS A 215 -1.21 -15.36 -14.27
N ALA A 216 -1.35 -14.32 -13.44
CA ALA A 216 -0.78 -14.31 -12.08
C ALA A 216 -1.37 -15.44 -11.22
N GLN A 217 -2.68 -15.60 -11.24
CA GLN A 217 -3.38 -16.61 -10.45
C GLN A 217 -3.07 -18.04 -10.91
N ASN A 218 -2.87 -18.29 -12.20
CA ASN A 218 -2.42 -19.57 -12.71
C ASN A 218 -1.00 -19.91 -12.28
N MET A 219 -0.09 -18.94 -12.27
CA MET A 219 1.26 -19.08 -11.69
C MET A 219 1.15 -19.47 -10.21
N MET A 220 0.36 -18.74 -9.42
CA MET A 220 0.15 -19.04 -8.00
C MET A 220 -0.46 -20.45 -7.78
N TYR A 221 -1.40 -20.87 -8.63
CA TYR A 221 -1.96 -22.22 -8.59
C TYR A 221 -0.87 -23.30 -8.79
N GLU A 222 0.05 -23.10 -9.73
CA GLU A 222 1.16 -24.02 -9.93
C GLU A 222 2.14 -24.02 -8.73
N LEU A 223 2.43 -22.86 -8.12
CA LEU A 223 3.22 -22.80 -6.90
C LEU A 223 2.56 -23.59 -5.76
N GLN A 224 1.25 -23.44 -5.58
CA GLN A 224 0.50 -24.20 -4.56
C GLN A 224 0.52 -25.70 -4.79
N LYS A 225 0.34 -26.15 -6.03
CA LYS A 225 0.41 -27.58 -6.40
C LYS A 225 1.77 -28.23 -6.15
N ASN A 226 2.82 -27.43 -6.13
CA ASN A 226 4.19 -27.88 -5.83
C ASN A 226 4.60 -27.63 -4.38
N ASN A 227 3.66 -27.31 -3.49
CA ASN A 227 3.89 -27.11 -2.05
C ASN A 227 4.95 -26.06 -1.73
N VAL A 228 5.04 -24.98 -2.51
CA VAL A 228 6.06 -23.94 -2.38
C VAL A 228 5.89 -23.13 -1.10
N VAL A 229 4.66 -23.05 -0.58
CA VAL A 229 4.32 -22.24 0.61
C VAL A 229 4.42 -23.11 1.88
N TYR A 230 5.02 -22.54 2.94
CA TYR A 230 5.07 -23.18 4.25
C TYR A 230 3.65 -23.54 4.72
N PRO A 231 3.40 -24.80 5.15
CA PRO A 231 2.06 -25.31 5.44
C PRO A 231 1.55 -24.82 6.79
N LYS A 232 1.23 -23.53 6.91
CA LYS A 232 0.68 -22.91 8.14
C LYS A 232 -0.57 -23.62 8.65
N HIS A 233 -1.42 -24.10 7.76
CA HIS A 233 -2.68 -24.80 8.11
C HIS A 233 -2.43 -26.09 8.91
N GLU A 234 -1.30 -26.75 8.72
CA GLU A 234 -0.88 -27.92 9.50
C GLU A 234 -0.22 -27.53 10.84
N ASN A 235 0.14 -26.26 10.99
CA ASN A 235 0.85 -25.70 12.14
C ASN A 235 -0.01 -24.68 12.91
N ASN A 236 -1.30 -24.94 13.07
CA ASN A 236 -2.26 -24.08 13.78
C ASN A 236 -2.31 -22.65 13.24
N TRP A 237 -2.12 -22.47 11.93
CA TRP A 237 -2.08 -21.17 11.26
C TRP A 237 -0.99 -20.23 11.81
N LYS A 238 0.12 -20.80 12.26
CA LYS A 238 1.29 -20.03 12.65
C LYS A 238 2.32 -20.00 11.54
N LEU A 239 3.07 -18.90 11.48
CA LEU A 239 4.28 -18.80 10.69
C LEU A 239 5.36 -19.74 11.22
N ARG A 240 6.39 -19.98 10.42
CA ARG A 240 7.53 -20.80 10.84
C ARG A 240 8.21 -20.18 12.06
N GLY A 241 8.40 -20.99 13.09
CA GLY A 241 8.97 -20.56 14.37
C GLY A 241 8.03 -19.69 15.20
N ASP A 242 8.57 -19.02 16.20
CA ASP A 242 7.81 -18.16 17.11
C ASP A 242 7.79 -16.69 16.67
N ALA A 243 8.67 -16.31 15.72
CA ALA A 243 8.81 -14.98 15.20
C ALA A 243 8.49 -14.94 13.70
N GLU A 244 7.85 -13.86 13.26
CA GLU A 244 7.55 -13.63 11.86
C GLU A 244 8.85 -13.56 11.03
N GLY A 245 8.92 -14.33 9.94
CA GLY A 245 10.10 -14.37 9.05
C GLY A 245 11.27 -15.21 9.56
N SER A 246 11.19 -15.85 10.74
CA SER A 246 12.32 -16.61 11.31
C SER A 246 12.86 -17.73 10.43
N GLY A 247 12.05 -18.28 9.53
CA GLY A 247 12.49 -19.23 8.51
C GLY A 247 13.50 -18.65 7.54
N MET A 248 13.51 -17.34 7.30
CA MET A 248 14.51 -16.67 6.47
C MET A 248 15.87 -16.58 7.14
N ALA A 249 15.90 -16.18 8.41
CA ALA A 249 17.14 -16.10 9.19
C ALA A 249 17.84 -17.45 9.33
N THR A 250 17.10 -18.55 9.21
CA THR A 250 17.61 -19.93 9.30
C THR A 250 17.87 -20.59 7.94
N GLY A 251 17.63 -19.89 6.83
CA GLY A 251 17.83 -20.42 5.47
C GLY A 251 16.76 -21.43 5.01
N LEU A 252 15.61 -21.48 5.67
CA LEU A 252 14.53 -22.42 5.39
C LEU A 252 13.36 -21.79 4.59
N THR A 253 13.38 -20.48 4.41
CA THR A 253 12.46 -19.71 3.57
C THR A 253 13.25 -18.85 2.60
N LEU A 254 12.90 -18.85 1.32
CA LEU A 254 13.64 -18.12 0.29
C LEU A 254 13.17 -16.68 0.14
N PHE A 255 11.85 -16.46 0.09
CA PHE A 255 11.23 -15.14 -0.06
C PHE A 255 10.13 -14.91 0.97
N TYR A 256 10.07 -13.68 1.47
CA TYR A 256 9.06 -13.26 2.43
C TYR A 256 8.43 -11.94 1.98
N PRO A 257 7.22 -11.97 1.39
CA PRO A 257 6.50 -10.76 0.99
C PRO A 257 5.96 -10.02 2.20
N ILE A 258 6.41 -8.78 2.39
CA ILE A 258 5.98 -7.93 3.50
C ILE A 258 6.23 -6.46 3.18
N GLY A 259 5.66 -5.54 3.95
CA GLY A 259 5.95 -4.11 3.84
C GLY A 259 7.32 -3.74 4.41
N LEU A 260 7.92 -2.68 3.91
CA LEU A 260 9.24 -2.21 4.38
C LEU A 260 9.28 -1.89 5.89
N TRP A 261 8.13 -1.56 6.49
CA TRP A 261 8.00 -1.35 7.94
C TRP A 261 8.54 -2.52 8.79
N ALA A 262 8.52 -3.74 8.28
CA ALA A 262 9.04 -4.92 8.97
C ALA A 262 10.57 -4.89 9.14
N LEU A 263 11.28 -4.06 8.38
CA LEU A 263 12.72 -3.89 8.43
C LEU A 263 13.15 -2.61 9.20
N GLU A 264 12.21 -1.89 9.77
CA GLU A 264 12.44 -0.63 10.49
C GLU A 264 12.76 -0.85 12.00
N ASN A 265 13.38 -1.97 12.31
CA ASN A 265 13.89 -2.29 13.65
C ASN A 265 15.04 -3.29 13.53
N ALA A 266 16.28 -2.85 13.65
CA ALA A 266 17.46 -3.67 13.42
C ALA A 266 17.50 -4.98 14.24
N PRO A 267 17.21 -5.00 15.57
CA PRO A 267 17.13 -6.24 16.33
C PRO A 267 16.08 -7.23 15.83
N SER A 268 14.88 -6.75 15.51
CA SER A 268 13.80 -7.58 14.97
C SER A 268 14.13 -8.11 13.58
N THR A 269 14.68 -7.27 12.72
CA THR A 269 15.12 -7.65 11.37
C THR A 269 16.16 -8.75 11.43
N THR A 270 17.15 -8.63 12.32
CA THR A 270 18.20 -9.62 12.48
C THR A 270 17.67 -10.99 12.92
N VAL A 271 16.71 -11.00 13.85
CA VAL A 271 16.10 -12.26 14.33
C VAL A 271 15.23 -12.92 13.27
N ASN A 272 14.48 -12.12 12.50
CA ASN A 272 13.47 -12.64 11.59
C ASN A 272 13.99 -12.93 10.19
N TYR A 273 14.89 -12.10 9.66
CA TYR A 273 15.27 -12.13 8.24
C TYR A 273 16.75 -12.41 8.00
N GLY A 274 17.63 -12.02 8.93
CA GLY A 274 19.07 -12.21 8.84
C GLY A 274 19.85 -11.07 9.48
N ASP A 275 21.14 -11.23 9.64
CA ASP A 275 22.02 -10.24 10.29
C ASP A 275 22.21 -9.00 9.40
N VAL A 276 21.49 -7.93 9.73
CA VAL A 276 21.57 -6.67 9.00
C VAL A 276 22.97 -6.10 9.01
N SER A 277 23.72 -6.26 10.13
CA SER A 277 25.08 -5.72 10.25
C SER A 277 26.08 -6.41 9.34
N LYS A 278 25.76 -7.63 8.90
CA LYS A 278 26.56 -8.39 7.93
C LYS A 278 26.09 -8.23 6.48
N GLY A 279 25.04 -7.45 6.26
CA GLY A 279 24.45 -7.28 4.94
C GLY A 279 23.72 -8.52 4.41
N GLU A 280 23.20 -9.37 5.32
CA GLU A 280 22.49 -10.59 4.91
C GLU A 280 21.07 -10.29 4.40
N VAL A 281 20.47 -9.19 4.79
CA VAL A 281 19.09 -8.84 4.45
C VAL A 281 19.03 -7.92 3.25
N MET A 282 18.19 -8.27 2.29
CA MET A 282 17.89 -7.44 1.12
C MET A 282 16.42 -7.60 0.72
N PHE A 283 15.95 -6.75 -0.14
CA PHE A 283 14.60 -6.80 -0.70
C PHE A 283 14.59 -6.31 -2.14
N VAL A 284 13.58 -6.76 -2.88
CA VAL A 284 13.34 -6.38 -4.27
C VAL A 284 11.86 -6.08 -4.47
N PRO A 285 11.49 -5.39 -5.58
CA PRO A 285 10.08 -5.30 -5.96
C PRO A 285 9.44 -6.68 -6.11
N VAL A 286 8.14 -6.76 -5.90
CA VAL A 286 7.36 -7.96 -6.26
C VAL A 286 7.60 -8.25 -7.74
N PRO A 287 7.96 -9.48 -8.15
CA PRO A 287 8.24 -9.78 -9.55
C PRO A 287 7.00 -9.60 -10.42
N CYS A 288 7.15 -9.03 -11.61
CA CYS A 288 6.09 -8.86 -12.60
C CYS A 288 6.19 -9.91 -13.72
N SER A 289 5.21 -9.92 -14.63
CA SER A 289 5.27 -10.77 -15.82
C SER A 289 6.47 -10.41 -16.69
N ALA A 290 7.15 -11.41 -17.26
CA ALA A 290 8.21 -11.20 -18.25
C ALA A 290 7.73 -10.48 -19.53
N ASP A 291 6.41 -10.56 -19.83
CA ASP A 291 5.80 -9.87 -20.96
C ASP A 291 5.41 -8.42 -20.63
N SER A 292 5.57 -7.98 -19.38
CA SER A 292 5.27 -6.61 -18.99
C SER A 292 6.41 -5.68 -19.40
N ASP A 293 6.06 -4.55 -20.00
CA ASP A 293 6.98 -3.44 -20.31
C ASP A 293 7.23 -2.53 -19.10
N LYS A 294 6.55 -2.79 -17.98
CA LYS A 294 6.61 -1.99 -16.76
C LYS A 294 6.79 -2.86 -15.52
N GLN A 295 7.52 -2.32 -14.57
CA GLN A 295 7.53 -2.83 -13.20
C GLN A 295 6.37 -2.20 -12.44
N TYR A 296 5.33 -2.96 -12.17
CA TYR A 296 4.19 -2.54 -11.34
C TYR A 296 4.51 -2.75 -9.86
N ILE A 297 4.05 -1.82 -9.04
CA ILE A 297 4.24 -1.88 -7.58
C ILE A 297 2.87 -1.95 -6.91
N PRO A 298 2.55 -3.04 -6.18
CA PRO A 298 1.45 -3.05 -5.23
C PRO A 298 1.61 -1.88 -4.27
N SER A 299 0.66 -0.96 -4.24
CA SER A 299 0.85 0.34 -3.60
C SER A 299 -0.30 0.69 -2.67
N ARG A 300 0.03 1.50 -1.68
CA ARG A 300 -0.89 2.28 -0.85
C ARG A 300 -0.67 3.76 -1.13
N VAL A 301 -1.62 4.57 -0.72
CA VAL A 301 -1.51 6.02 -0.78
C VAL A 301 -1.17 6.57 0.61
N HIS A 302 -0.27 7.55 0.66
CA HIS A 302 -0.26 8.51 1.75
C HIS A 302 -0.98 9.76 1.25
N GLY A 303 -2.12 10.07 1.83
CA GLY A 303 -2.96 11.14 1.33
C GLY A 303 -4.15 11.44 2.23
N PHE A 304 -4.91 12.45 1.82
CA PHE A 304 -5.99 12.99 2.63
C PHE A 304 -7.20 13.33 1.77
N SER A 305 -8.38 13.27 2.38
CA SER A 305 -9.65 13.72 1.79
C SER A 305 -10.22 14.88 2.58
N ILE A 306 -10.85 15.83 1.88
CA ILE A 306 -11.59 16.92 2.48
C ILE A 306 -12.97 16.39 2.85
N VAL A 307 -13.38 16.59 4.11
CA VAL A 307 -14.70 16.16 4.60
C VAL A 307 -15.79 17.03 4.03
N LYS A 308 -16.94 16.44 3.75
CA LYS A 308 -18.12 17.16 3.28
C LYS A 308 -18.54 18.24 4.27
N ASN A 309 -18.79 19.45 3.76
CA ASN A 309 -19.09 20.64 4.56
C ASN A 309 -17.98 21.00 5.56
N ALA A 310 -16.73 20.74 5.22
CA ALA A 310 -15.57 21.19 6.01
C ALA A 310 -15.66 22.69 6.30
N GLN A 311 -15.31 23.09 7.52
CA GLN A 311 -15.40 24.49 7.93
C GLN A 311 -14.24 25.33 7.40
N ASN A 312 -13.08 24.71 7.16
CA ASN A 312 -11.90 25.38 6.64
C ASN A 312 -11.19 24.55 5.54
N PRO A 313 -11.83 24.28 4.41
CA PRO A 313 -11.23 23.49 3.32
C PRO A 313 -10.01 24.20 2.69
N GLU A 314 -9.97 25.53 2.66
CA GLU A 314 -8.81 26.29 2.19
C GLU A 314 -7.60 26.11 3.11
N GLY A 315 -7.81 26.04 4.42
CA GLY A 315 -6.76 25.72 5.39
C GLY A 315 -6.22 24.30 5.21
N VAL A 316 -7.11 23.34 4.92
CA VAL A 316 -6.70 21.98 4.55
C VAL A 316 -5.84 22.00 3.28
N ALA A 317 -6.29 22.66 2.22
CA ALA A 317 -5.54 22.76 0.97
C ALA A 317 -4.13 23.35 1.19
N ALA A 318 -4.02 24.38 2.05
CA ALA A 318 -2.73 24.95 2.44
C ALA A 318 -1.83 23.93 3.16
N PHE A 319 -2.39 23.14 4.06
CA PHE A 319 -1.67 22.05 4.74
C PHE A 319 -1.19 20.98 3.76
N LEU A 320 -2.06 20.56 2.83
CA LEU A 320 -1.72 19.55 1.81
C LEU A 320 -0.61 20.03 0.85
N GLU A 321 -0.59 21.32 0.52
CA GLU A 321 0.53 21.93 -0.21
C GLU A 321 1.82 21.88 0.62
N CYS A 322 1.76 22.14 1.94
CA CYS A 322 2.91 21.97 2.83
C CYS A 322 3.42 20.53 2.85
N CYS A 323 2.52 19.54 2.91
CA CYS A 323 2.88 18.12 2.83
C CYS A 323 3.64 17.81 1.54
N ARG A 324 3.16 18.31 0.40
CA ARG A 324 3.84 18.09 -0.89
C ARG A 324 5.20 18.79 -0.97
N TYR A 325 5.32 20.01 -0.46
CA TYR A 325 6.61 20.68 -0.39
C TYR A 325 7.61 19.95 0.51
N ALA A 326 7.14 19.39 1.62
CA ALA A 326 7.97 18.58 2.52
C ALA A 326 8.42 17.28 1.86
N GLU A 327 7.51 16.62 1.13
CA GLU A 327 7.79 15.37 0.41
C GLU A 327 8.83 15.55 -0.69
N LEU A 328 8.83 16.69 -1.37
CA LEU A 328 9.77 17.02 -2.45
C LEU A 328 11.07 17.69 -1.96
N ASP A 329 11.24 17.87 -0.66
CA ASP A 329 12.43 18.52 -0.10
C ASP A 329 13.59 17.54 0.05
N GLU A 330 14.69 17.79 -0.68
CA GLU A 330 15.86 16.92 -0.68
C GLU A 330 16.51 16.79 0.71
N ALA A 331 16.47 17.84 1.53
CA ALA A 331 17.04 17.79 2.87
C ALA A 331 16.18 16.93 3.82
N ALA A 332 14.86 17.01 3.72
CA ALA A 332 13.95 16.14 4.47
C ALA A 332 14.11 14.68 4.03
N HIS A 333 14.27 14.42 2.73
CA HIS A 333 14.55 13.09 2.22
C HIS A 333 15.86 12.53 2.77
N GLN A 334 16.94 13.31 2.76
CA GLN A 334 18.24 12.89 3.30
C GLN A 334 18.16 12.54 4.81
N ILE A 335 17.44 13.32 5.60
CA ILE A 335 17.20 13.01 7.02
C ILE A 335 16.53 11.63 7.17
N THR A 336 15.56 11.32 6.33
CA THR A 336 14.91 10.00 6.32
C THR A 336 15.91 8.88 6.00
N LEU A 337 16.75 9.05 4.98
CA LEU A 337 17.78 8.05 4.62
C LEU A 337 18.81 7.86 5.74
N ASP A 338 19.24 8.93 6.37
CA ASP A 338 20.17 8.90 7.51
C ASP A 338 19.55 8.12 8.68
N GLN A 339 18.27 8.34 8.97
CA GLN A 339 17.55 7.58 10.00
C GLN A 339 17.51 6.09 9.68
N TYR A 340 17.17 5.70 8.46
CA TYR A 340 17.16 4.28 8.05
C TYR A 340 18.54 3.63 8.22
N LYS A 341 19.60 4.36 7.92
CA LYS A 341 20.98 3.91 8.08
C LYS A 341 21.38 3.78 9.55
N ASP A 342 21.13 4.82 10.34
CA ASP A 342 21.64 4.94 11.71
C ASP A 342 20.78 4.14 12.71
N ASP A 343 19.44 4.18 12.58
CA ASP A 343 18.54 3.55 13.53
C ASP A 343 18.21 2.10 13.14
N TYR A 344 18.06 1.81 11.83
CA TYR A 344 17.63 0.49 11.37
C TYR A 344 18.76 -0.36 10.79
N GLY A 345 19.95 0.23 10.61
CA GLY A 345 21.14 -0.48 10.11
C GLY A 345 21.09 -0.81 8.63
N TRP A 346 20.29 -0.08 7.83
CA TRP A 346 20.19 -0.35 6.41
C TRP A 346 21.47 -0.04 5.67
N SER A 347 21.84 -0.92 4.74
CA SER A 347 22.97 -0.71 3.83
C SER A 347 22.65 0.34 2.77
N ASP A 348 23.68 0.88 2.13
CA ASP A 348 23.52 1.79 1.00
C ASP A 348 22.73 1.12 -0.15
N GLU A 349 22.91 -0.19 -0.36
CA GLU A 349 22.17 -0.98 -1.35
C GLU A 349 20.66 -1.04 -1.02
N MET A 350 20.32 -1.24 0.25
CA MET A 350 18.91 -1.21 0.70
C MET A 350 18.28 0.16 0.50
N LEU A 351 19.02 1.25 0.78
CA LEU A 351 18.55 2.62 0.59
C LEU A 351 18.32 2.93 -0.90
N GLU A 352 19.24 2.54 -1.77
CA GLU A 352 19.11 2.70 -3.22
C GLU A 352 17.89 1.92 -3.77
N MET A 353 17.71 0.68 -3.31
CA MET A 353 16.55 -0.15 -3.70
C MET A 353 15.24 0.45 -3.18
N ARG A 354 15.22 0.96 -1.95
CA ARG A 354 14.06 1.66 -1.39
C ARG A 354 13.64 2.81 -2.30
N ASP A 355 14.55 3.72 -2.61
CA ASP A 355 14.24 4.87 -3.45
C ASP A 355 13.78 4.46 -4.85
N THR A 356 14.42 3.44 -5.44
CA THR A 356 13.99 2.85 -6.72
C THR A 356 12.55 2.33 -6.65
N ILE A 357 12.17 1.64 -5.59
CA ILE A 357 10.81 1.09 -5.42
C ILE A 357 9.79 2.19 -5.19
N TYR A 358 10.13 3.24 -4.42
CA TYR A 358 9.24 4.41 -4.24
C TYR A 358 9.01 5.16 -5.56
N ASP A 359 10.06 5.37 -6.35
CA ASP A 359 9.95 5.99 -7.69
C ASP A 359 9.06 5.16 -8.63
N LEU A 360 9.23 3.84 -8.62
CA LEU A 360 8.39 2.93 -9.40
C LEU A 360 6.94 2.91 -8.89
N SER A 361 6.72 2.99 -7.58
CA SER A 361 5.40 3.12 -6.98
C SER A 361 4.70 4.41 -7.43
N ALA A 362 5.43 5.51 -7.52
CA ALA A 362 4.87 6.76 -8.06
C ALA A 362 4.51 6.67 -9.54
N GLN A 363 5.30 5.92 -10.33
CA GLN A 363 5.12 5.80 -11.78
C GLN A 363 4.07 4.76 -12.17
N ASN A 364 4.07 3.58 -11.52
CA ASN A 364 3.27 2.42 -11.88
C ASN A 364 2.59 1.80 -10.65
N PRO A 365 1.82 2.57 -9.86
CA PRO A 365 1.13 2.05 -8.69
C PRO A 365 -0.03 1.14 -9.08
N VAL A 366 -0.28 0.11 -8.28
CA VAL A 366 -1.50 -0.70 -8.34
C VAL A 366 -2.23 -0.53 -7.02
N PHE A 367 -3.42 0.06 -7.09
CA PHE A 367 -4.32 0.25 -5.95
C PHE A 367 -5.53 -0.64 -6.09
N ASP A 368 -5.80 -1.47 -5.10
CA ASP A 368 -7.08 -2.19 -4.98
C ASP A 368 -8.08 -1.38 -4.14
N PHE A 369 -9.31 -1.25 -4.63
CA PHE A 369 -10.33 -0.41 -4.01
C PHE A 369 -11.41 -1.19 -3.25
N GLU A 370 -11.32 -2.52 -3.14
CA GLU A 370 -12.33 -3.36 -2.50
C GLU A 370 -12.67 -2.93 -1.08
N GLN A 371 -11.65 -2.62 -0.27
CA GLN A 371 -11.83 -2.15 1.10
C GLN A 371 -12.52 -0.78 1.17
N GLY A 372 -12.23 0.07 0.21
CA GLY A 372 -12.82 1.40 0.09
C GLY A 372 -14.27 1.39 -0.41
N VAL A 373 -14.76 0.30 -0.94
CA VAL A 373 -16.16 0.16 -1.38
C VAL A 373 -17.03 -0.33 -0.23
N SER A 374 -16.77 -1.53 0.30
CA SER A 374 -17.51 -2.11 1.42
C SER A 374 -16.77 -3.28 2.06
N ALA A 375 -17.12 -3.59 3.32
CA ALA A 375 -16.57 -4.75 4.02
C ALA A 375 -16.93 -6.07 3.33
N ASP A 376 -18.13 -6.19 2.78
CA ASP A 376 -18.59 -7.39 2.09
C ASP A 376 -17.81 -7.61 0.79
N LEU A 377 -17.58 -6.55 0.02
CA LEU A 377 -16.77 -6.63 -1.20
C LEU A 377 -15.32 -7.00 -0.86
N ASN A 378 -14.74 -6.38 0.16
CA ASN A 378 -13.39 -6.71 0.61
C ASN A 378 -13.27 -8.20 1.00
N SER A 379 -14.24 -8.73 1.74
CA SER A 379 -14.27 -10.13 2.18
C SER A 379 -14.35 -11.12 1.01
N ILE A 380 -15.20 -10.84 0.03
CA ILE A 380 -15.33 -11.70 -1.17
C ILE A 380 -14.05 -11.65 -2.00
N CYS A 381 -13.49 -10.48 -2.21
CA CYS A 381 -12.24 -10.29 -2.96
C CYS A 381 -11.05 -10.98 -2.28
N ASP A 382 -10.93 -10.85 -0.97
CA ASP A 382 -9.86 -11.51 -0.20
C ASP A 382 -9.95 -13.04 -0.32
N THR A 383 -11.16 -13.58 -0.23
CA THR A 383 -11.42 -15.02 -0.46
C THR A 383 -11.07 -15.45 -1.88
N ALA A 384 -11.45 -14.67 -2.89
CA ALA A 384 -11.18 -14.96 -4.29
C ALA A 384 -9.67 -14.95 -4.58
N ILE A 385 -8.94 -13.92 -4.14
CA ILE A 385 -7.50 -13.79 -4.35
C ILE A 385 -6.73 -14.99 -3.80
N ARG A 386 -7.15 -15.53 -2.66
CA ARG A 386 -6.54 -16.70 -2.01
C ARG A 386 -6.97 -18.04 -2.57
N GLY A 387 -7.99 -18.07 -3.42
CA GLY A 387 -8.62 -19.33 -3.87
C GLY A 387 -7.67 -20.31 -4.57
N THR A 388 -6.72 -19.81 -5.35
CA THR A 388 -5.73 -20.67 -6.04
C THR A 388 -4.63 -21.20 -5.13
N MET A 389 -4.31 -20.46 -4.07
CA MET A 389 -3.25 -20.83 -3.10
C MET A 389 -3.83 -21.36 -1.76
N ASN A 390 -5.13 -21.64 -1.71
CA ASN A 390 -5.72 -22.27 -0.52
C ASN A 390 -5.17 -23.69 -0.34
N PRO A 391 -4.43 -23.98 0.73
CA PRO A 391 -3.78 -25.27 0.89
C PRO A 391 -4.77 -26.42 1.18
N GLN A 392 -5.99 -26.12 1.65
CA GLN A 392 -7.01 -27.11 1.97
C GLN A 392 -7.94 -27.38 0.79
N GLU A 393 -8.18 -26.40 -0.07
CA GLU A 393 -9.06 -26.50 -1.22
C GLU A 393 -8.59 -25.54 -2.33
N SER A 394 -7.45 -25.87 -2.96
CA SER A 394 -6.96 -25.08 -4.09
C SER A 394 -7.88 -25.22 -5.30
N LYS A 395 -8.35 -24.09 -5.82
CA LYS A 395 -9.23 -23.99 -6.97
C LYS A 395 -8.50 -23.42 -8.18
N SER A 396 -8.85 -23.88 -9.39
CA SER A 396 -8.40 -23.18 -10.59
C SER A 396 -8.96 -21.75 -10.61
N TRP A 397 -8.27 -20.81 -11.24
CA TRP A 397 -8.77 -19.44 -11.31
C TRP A 397 -10.13 -19.34 -12.01
N SER A 398 -10.36 -20.14 -13.03
CA SER A 398 -11.66 -20.19 -13.70
C SER A 398 -12.82 -20.59 -12.77
N GLN A 399 -12.58 -21.49 -11.83
CA GLN A 399 -13.58 -21.84 -10.80
C GLN A 399 -13.81 -20.68 -9.84
N VAL A 400 -12.74 -20.01 -9.39
CA VAL A 400 -12.83 -18.83 -8.52
C VAL A 400 -13.65 -17.72 -9.19
N VAL A 401 -13.39 -17.43 -10.46
CA VAL A 401 -14.15 -16.46 -11.25
C VAL A 401 -15.63 -16.84 -11.31
N GLN A 402 -15.94 -18.09 -11.68
CA GLN A 402 -17.30 -18.56 -11.80
C GLN A 402 -18.10 -18.44 -10.48
N GLU A 403 -17.44 -18.65 -9.35
CA GLU A 403 -18.07 -18.59 -8.02
C GLU A 403 -18.29 -17.15 -7.53
N ASN A 404 -17.43 -16.18 -7.90
CA ASN A 404 -17.38 -14.87 -7.26
C ASN A 404 -17.82 -13.70 -8.15
N GLU A 405 -17.66 -13.78 -9.48
CA GLU A 405 -17.86 -12.66 -10.40
C GLU A 405 -19.22 -11.98 -10.25
N LYS A 406 -20.30 -12.76 -10.14
CA LYS A 406 -21.66 -12.21 -10.03
C LYS A 406 -21.89 -11.49 -8.71
N ALA A 407 -21.36 -12.01 -7.61
CA ALA A 407 -21.49 -11.38 -6.30
C ALA A 407 -20.68 -10.08 -6.22
N ILE A 408 -19.48 -10.06 -6.79
CA ILE A 408 -18.66 -8.85 -6.90
C ILE A 408 -19.37 -7.77 -7.72
N ASN A 409 -19.91 -8.14 -8.91
CA ASN A 409 -20.67 -7.21 -9.75
C ASN A 409 -21.89 -6.65 -9.02
N TYR A 410 -22.64 -7.49 -8.32
CA TYR A 410 -23.80 -7.06 -7.53
C TYR A 410 -23.41 -6.01 -6.46
N LEU A 411 -22.33 -6.24 -5.71
CA LEU A 411 -21.88 -5.32 -4.66
C LEU A 411 -21.35 -3.99 -5.22
N ILE A 412 -20.72 -4.01 -6.39
CA ILE A 412 -20.32 -2.79 -7.10
C ILE A 412 -21.55 -2.00 -7.56
N ASP A 413 -22.52 -2.68 -8.18
CA ASP A 413 -23.76 -2.06 -8.67
C ASP A 413 -24.57 -1.45 -7.51
N GLU A 414 -24.66 -2.15 -6.39
CA GLU A 414 -25.31 -1.66 -5.17
C GLU A 414 -24.62 -0.40 -4.63
N ALA A 415 -23.29 -0.41 -4.54
CA ALA A 415 -22.53 0.76 -4.11
C ALA A 415 -22.73 1.96 -5.04
N MET A 416 -22.70 1.75 -6.35
CA MET A 416 -22.88 2.82 -7.34
C MET A 416 -24.33 3.34 -7.41
N ALA A 417 -25.33 2.50 -7.15
CA ALA A 417 -26.72 2.94 -7.06
C ALA A 417 -26.94 3.95 -5.92
N SER A 418 -26.30 3.74 -4.77
CA SER A 418 -26.38 4.64 -3.62
C SER A 418 -25.88 6.08 -3.95
N MET A 419 -24.97 6.23 -4.89
CA MET A 419 -24.47 7.54 -5.33
C MET A 419 -25.54 8.36 -6.06
N ASN A 420 -26.45 7.68 -6.79
CA ASN A 420 -27.50 8.34 -7.55
C ASN A 420 -28.67 8.78 -6.65
N GLU A 421 -28.86 8.12 -5.50
CA GLU A 421 -29.88 8.46 -4.52
C GLU A 421 -29.45 9.62 -3.60
N ALA A 422 -28.13 9.85 -3.46
CA ALA A 422 -27.55 10.90 -2.62
C ALA A 422 -27.46 12.27 -3.34
N LYS A 423 -27.76 12.34 -4.65
CA LYS A 423 -27.84 13.58 -5.46
C LYS A 423 -29.25 14.11 -5.52
#